data_5abcf039f6b44d06e650ef525d2ed9e2
#
_entry.id   5abcf039f6b44d06e650ef525d2ed9e2
#
_cell.length_a   1.000
_cell.length_b   1.000
_cell.length_c   1.000
_cell.angle_alpha   90.00
_cell.angle_beta   90.00
_cell.angle_gamma   90.00
#
_symmetry.space_group_name_H-M   'P 1'
#
loop_
_entity.id
_entity.type
_entity.pdbx_description
1 polymer ?
#
loop_
_entity_poly.entity_id
_entity_poly.type
_entity_poly.pdbx_seq_one_letter_code
_entity_poly.pdbx_strand_id
1 'polypeptide(L)'
;LFPEYTAYENVLLPLKIAHRAVDKEQLERLFEELGITDCRERYPDEMSGGQKQRVAIARALVTRPAVLFADEPTGNLDAENAESVAAILSRASMRYGQTIVMVTHDRQMADYADRILSMENIVACMK
;
A
#
# COMPACT_ATOMS: atom_id res chain seq x y z
N LEU A 1 -10.58 -1.21 -4.22
CA LEU A 1 -11.19 0.10 -3.97
C LEU A 1 -12.71 0.00 -4.19
N PHE A 2 -13.45 0.86 -3.51
CA PHE A 2 -14.90 0.98 -3.67
C PHE A 2 -15.17 1.88 -4.88
N PRO A 3 -15.90 1.40 -5.90
CA PRO A 3 -16.08 2.15 -7.14
C PRO A 3 -16.94 3.41 -6.98
N GLU A 4 -17.79 3.48 -5.94
CA GLU A 4 -18.67 4.59 -5.64
C GLU A 4 -17.96 5.76 -4.93
N TYR A 5 -16.71 5.58 -4.55
CA TYR A 5 -15.93 6.56 -3.81
C TYR A 5 -14.75 7.06 -4.64
N THR A 6 -14.46 8.36 -4.52
CA THR A 6 -13.23 8.94 -5.08
C THR A 6 -11.99 8.35 -4.43
N ALA A 7 -10.80 8.62 -4.97
CA ALA A 7 -9.54 8.22 -4.33
C ALA A 7 -9.44 8.75 -2.90
N TYR A 8 -9.82 10.01 -2.69
CA TYR A 8 -9.83 10.65 -1.37
C TYR A 8 -10.75 9.94 -0.38
N GLU A 9 -11.96 9.66 -0.79
CA GLU A 9 -12.96 8.99 0.05
C GLU A 9 -12.55 7.54 0.37
N ASN A 10 -11.98 6.82 -0.61
CA ASN A 10 -11.42 5.50 -0.40
C ASN A 10 -10.31 5.50 0.67
N VAL A 11 -9.41 6.49 0.63
CA VAL A 11 -8.33 6.60 1.62
C VAL A 11 -8.89 6.91 3.02
N LEU A 12 -9.92 7.75 3.12
CA LEU A 12 -10.51 8.12 4.41
C LEU A 12 -11.41 7.05 5.03
N LEU A 13 -11.87 6.09 4.25
CA LEU A 13 -12.87 5.13 4.69
C LEU A 13 -12.50 4.39 5.99
N PRO A 14 -11.25 3.88 6.18
CA PRO A 14 -10.89 3.22 7.43
C PRO A 14 -10.96 4.13 8.66
N LEU A 15 -10.63 5.42 8.51
CA LEU A 15 -10.75 6.39 9.60
C LEU A 15 -12.21 6.67 9.94
N LYS A 16 -13.08 6.79 8.92
CA LYS A 16 -14.53 6.96 9.11
C LYS A 16 -15.14 5.77 9.85
N ILE A 17 -14.81 4.55 9.44
CA ILE A 17 -15.29 3.31 10.08
C ILE A 17 -14.80 3.20 11.53
N ALA A 18 -13.55 3.59 11.80
CA ALA A 18 -12.96 3.57 13.13
C ALA A 18 -13.36 4.77 14.02
N HIS A 19 -14.22 5.68 13.52
CA HIS A 19 -14.60 6.94 14.19
C HIS A 19 -13.38 7.76 14.66
N ARG A 20 -12.30 7.75 13.89
CA ARG A 20 -11.07 8.49 14.17
C ARG A 20 -11.07 9.83 13.45
N ALA A 21 -10.55 10.85 14.12
CA ALA A 21 -10.35 12.16 13.51
C ALA A 21 -9.36 12.08 12.35
N VAL A 22 -9.62 12.89 11.32
CA VAL A 22 -8.73 13.03 10.17
C VAL A 22 -7.67 14.08 10.49
N ASP A 23 -6.42 13.65 10.50
CA ASP A 23 -5.26 14.55 10.48
C ASP A 23 -5.04 15.00 9.03
N LYS A 24 -5.47 16.21 8.72
CA LYS A 24 -5.41 16.76 7.35
C LYS A 24 -3.97 16.90 6.86
N GLU A 25 -3.05 17.32 7.71
CA GLU A 25 -1.65 17.49 7.34
C GLU A 25 -0.99 16.16 7.02
N GLN A 26 -1.25 15.13 7.82
CA GLN A 26 -0.81 13.77 7.53
C GLN A 26 -1.38 13.26 6.21
N LEU A 27 -2.66 13.52 5.96
CA LEU A 27 -3.34 13.06 4.75
C LEU A 27 -2.77 13.72 3.50
N GLU A 28 -2.54 15.02 3.51
CA GLU A 28 -1.92 15.72 2.38
C GLU A 28 -0.52 15.18 2.09
N ARG A 29 0.33 15.03 3.11
CA ARG A 29 1.66 14.42 2.96
C ARG A 29 1.59 13.01 2.36
N LEU A 30 0.61 12.20 2.79
CA LEU A 30 0.43 10.85 2.28
C LEU A 30 0.09 10.85 0.78
N PHE A 31 -0.79 11.75 0.34
CA PHE A 31 -1.13 11.91 -1.08
C PHE A 31 0.06 12.36 -1.92
N GLU A 32 0.85 13.29 -1.42
CA GLU A 32 2.08 13.76 -2.08
C GLU A 32 3.13 12.65 -2.20
N GLU A 33 3.43 11.96 -1.10
CA GLU A 33 4.44 10.89 -1.04
C GLU A 33 4.12 9.71 -1.95
N LEU A 34 2.84 9.41 -2.12
CA LEU A 34 2.37 8.34 -2.99
C LEU A 34 2.16 8.81 -4.45
N GLY A 35 2.31 10.11 -4.73
CA GLY A 35 2.11 10.67 -6.06
C GLY A 35 0.69 10.48 -6.58
N ILE A 36 -0.31 10.65 -5.72
CA ILE A 36 -1.74 10.47 -6.03
C ILE A 36 -2.56 11.75 -5.86
N THR A 37 -1.91 12.89 -5.68
CA THR A 37 -2.59 14.18 -5.51
C THR A 37 -3.48 14.50 -6.70
N ASP A 38 -3.00 14.25 -7.94
CA ASP A 38 -3.71 14.56 -9.18
C ASP A 38 -4.93 13.67 -9.43
N CYS A 39 -5.04 12.53 -8.75
CA CYS A 39 -6.20 11.64 -8.87
C CYS A 39 -7.13 11.67 -7.67
N ARG A 40 -6.95 12.63 -6.77
CA ARG A 40 -7.68 12.75 -5.51
C ARG A 40 -9.20 12.67 -5.67
N GLU A 41 -9.74 13.39 -6.65
CA GLU A 41 -11.18 13.48 -6.93
C GLU A 41 -11.65 12.48 -7.99
N ARG A 42 -10.74 11.61 -8.49
CA ARG A 42 -11.10 10.61 -9.50
C ARG A 42 -11.71 9.38 -8.86
N TYR A 43 -12.63 8.77 -9.59
CA TYR A 43 -13.17 7.46 -9.26
C TYR A 43 -12.24 6.33 -9.74
N PRO A 44 -12.34 5.11 -9.18
CA PRO A 44 -11.48 4.00 -9.56
C PRO A 44 -11.43 3.68 -11.05
N ASP A 45 -12.52 3.83 -11.78
CA ASP A 45 -12.58 3.60 -13.23
C ASP A 45 -11.81 4.64 -14.05
N GLU A 46 -11.56 5.82 -13.49
CA GLU A 46 -10.80 6.91 -14.12
C GLU A 46 -9.29 6.85 -13.82
N MET A 47 -8.83 5.85 -13.03
CA MET A 47 -7.45 5.73 -12.60
C MET A 47 -6.71 4.58 -13.31
N SER A 48 -5.41 4.77 -13.55
CA SER A 48 -4.53 3.68 -14.00
C SER A 48 -4.37 2.59 -12.93
N GLY A 49 -3.90 1.41 -13.31
CA GLY A 49 -3.62 0.31 -12.37
C GLY A 49 -2.65 0.73 -11.26
N GLY A 50 -1.57 1.43 -11.62
CA GLY A 50 -0.60 1.94 -10.64
C GLY A 50 -1.20 3.00 -9.70
N GLN A 51 -2.07 3.89 -10.20
CA GLN A 51 -2.77 4.85 -9.35
C GLN A 51 -3.72 4.15 -8.37
N LYS A 52 -4.51 3.18 -8.85
CA LYS A 52 -5.38 2.36 -7.97
C LYS A 52 -4.60 1.68 -6.86
N GLN A 53 -3.44 1.11 -7.19
CA GLN A 53 -2.60 0.43 -6.23
C GLN A 53 -2.05 1.40 -5.18
N ARG A 54 -1.55 2.57 -5.59
CA ARG A 54 -1.06 3.61 -4.66
C ARG A 54 -2.18 4.14 -3.76
N VAL A 55 -3.39 4.31 -4.27
CA VAL A 55 -4.57 4.68 -3.46
C VAL A 55 -4.92 3.56 -2.46
N ALA A 56 -4.82 2.30 -2.85
CA ALA A 56 -5.03 1.17 -1.94
C ALA A 56 -3.99 1.14 -0.81
N ILE A 57 -2.72 1.43 -1.13
CA ILE A 57 -1.64 1.57 -0.14
C ILE A 57 -1.90 2.76 0.78
N ALA A 58 -2.29 3.93 0.24
CA ALA A 58 -2.66 5.10 1.03
C ALA A 58 -3.77 4.76 2.04
N ARG A 59 -4.82 4.07 1.58
CA ARG A 59 -5.91 3.60 2.42
C ARG A 59 -5.44 2.71 3.57
N ALA A 60 -4.48 1.84 3.31
CA ALA A 60 -3.92 0.96 4.33
C ALA A 60 -3.03 1.73 5.34
N LEU A 61 -2.26 2.71 4.87
CA LEU A 61 -1.31 3.48 5.67
C LEU A 61 -1.95 4.59 6.51
N VAL A 62 -3.12 5.12 6.10
CA VAL A 62 -3.75 6.28 6.75
C VAL A 62 -4.06 6.06 8.24
N THR A 63 -4.32 4.81 8.64
CA THR A 63 -4.58 4.44 10.03
C THR A 63 -3.31 4.27 10.86
N ARG A 64 -2.13 4.34 10.26
CA ARG A 64 -0.82 4.03 10.87
C ARG A 64 -0.82 2.67 11.58
N PRO A 65 -1.07 1.58 10.87
CA PRO A 65 -1.08 0.25 11.47
C PRO A 65 0.34 -0.15 11.91
N ALA A 66 0.47 -0.91 12.98
CA ALA A 66 1.78 -1.46 13.39
C ALA A 66 2.31 -2.49 12.37
N VAL A 67 1.40 -3.23 11.75
CA VAL A 67 1.70 -4.24 10.73
C VAL A 67 0.82 -4.01 9.50
N LEU A 68 1.43 -4.00 8.34
CA LEU A 68 0.76 -3.93 7.03
C LEU A 68 0.95 -5.27 6.31
N PHE A 69 -0.14 -5.87 5.86
CA PHE A 69 -0.11 -7.05 5.00
C PHE A 69 -0.33 -6.65 3.55
N ALA A 70 0.56 -7.09 2.68
CA ALA A 70 0.50 -6.86 1.23
C ALA A 70 0.56 -8.20 0.51
N ASP A 71 -0.54 -8.57 -0.13
CA ASP A 71 -0.67 -9.80 -0.91
C ASP A 71 -0.57 -9.44 -2.39
N GLU A 72 0.51 -9.93 -3.04
CA GLU A 72 0.86 -9.66 -4.44
C GLU A 72 0.69 -8.17 -4.83
N PRO A 73 1.33 -7.22 -4.11
CA PRO A 73 1.04 -5.79 -4.28
C PRO A 73 1.42 -5.24 -5.66
N THR A 74 2.13 -6.01 -6.46
CA THR A 74 2.63 -5.63 -7.79
C THR A 74 2.16 -6.56 -8.91
N GLY A 75 1.41 -7.60 -8.61
CA GLY A 75 1.09 -8.70 -9.53
C GLY A 75 0.35 -8.29 -10.81
N ASN A 76 -0.30 -7.13 -10.85
CA ASN A 76 -1.02 -6.62 -12.03
C ASN A 76 -0.43 -5.31 -12.59
N LEU A 77 0.83 -5.01 -12.24
CA LEU A 77 1.52 -3.79 -12.65
C LEU A 77 2.62 -4.09 -13.67
N ASP A 78 2.90 -3.12 -14.54
CA ASP A 78 4.13 -3.14 -15.33
C ASP A 78 5.37 -2.92 -14.41
N ALA A 79 6.56 -3.19 -14.93
CA ALA A 79 7.80 -3.16 -14.16
C ALA A 79 8.06 -1.80 -13.49
N GLU A 80 7.80 -0.70 -14.16
CA GLU A 80 8.02 0.65 -13.63
C GLU A 80 7.09 0.96 -12.45
N ASN A 81 5.81 0.64 -12.58
CA ASN A 81 4.85 0.82 -11.49
C ASN A 81 5.11 -0.16 -10.34
N ALA A 82 5.56 -1.39 -10.63
CA ALA A 82 5.92 -2.37 -9.61
C ALA A 82 7.09 -1.87 -8.74
N GLU A 83 8.17 -1.38 -9.37
CA GLU A 83 9.32 -0.80 -8.68
C GLU A 83 8.91 0.42 -7.84
N SER A 84 8.07 1.30 -8.39
CA SER A 84 7.54 2.46 -7.68
C SER A 84 6.77 2.05 -6.42
N VAL A 85 5.92 1.03 -6.49
CA VAL A 85 5.15 0.50 -5.35
C VAL A 85 6.08 -0.10 -4.29
N ALA A 86 7.08 -0.88 -4.69
CA ALA A 86 8.06 -1.44 -3.77
C ALA A 86 8.82 -0.34 -3.00
N ALA A 87 9.29 0.67 -3.71
CA ALA A 87 9.97 1.82 -3.11
C ALA A 87 9.07 2.60 -2.14
N ILE A 88 7.78 2.72 -2.43
CA ILE A 88 6.79 3.34 -1.54
C ILE A 88 6.65 2.53 -0.25
N LEU A 89 6.47 1.22 -0.35
CA LEU A 89 6.33 0.34 0.81
C LEU A 89 7.59 0.36 1.69
N SER A 90 8.77 0.28 1.09
CA SER A 90 10.05 0.38 1.81
C SER A 90 10.19 1.71 2.55
N ARG A 91 9.89 2.84 1.90
CA ARG A 91 9.91 4.16 2.55
C ARG A 91 8.90 4.27 3.69
N ALA A 92 7.69 3.71 3.52
CA ALA A 92 6.68 3.72 4.56
C ALA A 92 7.14 2.93 5.80
N SER A 93 7.76 1.75 5.61
CA SER A 93 8.34 0.97 6.69
C SER A 93 9.38 1.77 7.48
N MET A 94 10.34 2.37 6.80
CA MET A 94 11.41 3.15 7.44
C MET A 94 10.87 4.40 8.15
N ARG A 95 9.97 5.14 7.50
CA ARG A 95 9.51 6.44 8.01
C ARG A 95 8.53 6.32 9.18
N TYR A 96 7.66 5.34 9.13
CA TYR A 96 6.60 5.17 10.14
C TYR A 96 6.90 4.05 11.13
N GLY A 97 8.05 3.38 11.02
CA GLY A 97 8.41 2.25 11.87
C GLY A 97 7.44 1.07 11.75
N GLN A 98 6.86 0.88 10.56
CA GLN A 98 5.86 -0.15 10.32
C GLN A 98 6.51 -1.46 9.90
N THR A 99 6.01 -2.57 10.41
CA THR A 99 6.34 -3.89 9.87
C THR A 99 5.48 -4.17 8.65
N ILE A 100 6.10 -4.45 7.51
CA ILE A 100 5.39 -4.86 6.30
C ILE A 100 5.63 -6.35 6.07
N VAL A 101 4.55 -7.10 6.00
CA VAL A 101 4.56 -8.52 5.61
C VAL A 101 4.03 -8.62 4.20
N MET A 102 4.89 -8.94 3.25
CA MET A 102 4.55 -9.04 1.84
C MET A 102 4.57 -10.49 1.38
N VAL A 103 3.54 -10.91 0.68
CA VAL A 103 3.49 -12.19 -0.05
C VAL A 103 3.69 -11.87 -1.53
N THR A 104 4.68 -12.48 -2.15
CA THR A 104 4.94 -12.30 -3.58
C THR A 104 5.70 -13.50 -4.17
N HIS A 105 5.47 -13.75 -5.43
CA HIS A 105 6.28 -14.67 -6.25
C HIS A 105 7.34 -13.92 -7.09
N ASP A 106 7.34 -12.60 -7.06
CA ASP A 106 8.30 -11.76 -7.77
C ASP A 106 9.60 -11.62 -6.96
N ARG A 107 10.69 -12.12 -7.53
CA ARG A 107 12.02 -12.05 -6.90
C ARG A 107 12.53 -10.61 -6.77
N GLN A 108 12.17 -9.73 -7.71
CA GLN A 108 12.59 -8.33 -7.64
C GLN A 108 11.96 -7.62 -6.43
N MET A 109 10.73 -7.99 -6.08
CA MET A 109 10.08 -7.48 -4.87
C MET A 109 10.76 -7.97 -3.60
N ALA A 110 11.29 -9.19 -3.61
CA ALA A 110 12.02 -9.75 -2.47
C ALA A 110 13.30 -8.96 -2.14
N ASP A 111 13.94 -8.32 -3.13
CA ASP A 111 15.16 -7.51 -2.93
C ASP A 111 14.91 -6.25 -2.08
N TYR A 112 13.65 -5.81 -1.94
CA TYR A 112 13.26 -4.69 -1.07
C TYR A 112 13.01 -5.11 0.39
N ALA A 113 13.05 -6.40 0.70
CA ALA A 113 12.74 -6.92 2.02
C ALA A 113 14.00 -7.08 2.88
N ASP A 114 13.92 -6.72 4.16
CA ASP A 114 15.00 -6.98 5.14
C ASP A 114 15.16 -8.47 5.44
N ARG A 115 14.07 -9.24 5.26
CA ARG A 115 14.04 -10.69 5.53
C ARG A 115 13.08 -11.40 4.58
N ILE A 116 13.56 -12.52 4.01
CA ILE A 116 12.79 -13.39 3.12
C ILE A 116 12.49 -14.71 3.84
N LEU A 117 11.23 -15.15 3.80
CA LEU A 117 10.78 -16.45 4.29
C LEU A 117 10.24 -17.26 3.10
N SER A 118 10.86 -18.40 2.80
CA SER A 118 10.30 -19.34 1.82
C SER A 118 9.21 -20.18 2.46
N MET A 119 8.06 -20.31 1.79
CA MET A 119 6.94 -21.15 2.26
C MET A 119 7.36 -22.63 2.39
N GLU A 120 8.29 -23.11 1.56
CA GLU A 120 8.84 -24.47 1.67
C GLU A 120 9.52 -24.70 3.02
N ASN A 121 10.25 -23.70 3.53
CA ASN A 121 10.93 -23.79 4.81
C ASN A 121 9.96 -23.68 6.00
N ILE A 122 8.85 -22.97 5.85
CA ILE A 122 7.82 -22.84 6.90
C ILE A 122 7.10 -24.17 7.11
N VAL A 123 6.74 -24.87 6.05
CA VAL A 123 6.11 -26.19 6.12
C VAL A 123 7.04 -27.23 6.78
N ALA A 124 8.35 -27.14 6.58
CA ALA A 124 9.32 -28.02 7.22
C ALA A 124 9.43 -27.82 8.74
N CYS A 125 9.12 -26.62 9.24
CA CYS A 125 9.11 -26.32 10.69
C CYS A 125 7.82 -26.77 11.41
N MET A 126 6.77 -27.16 10.67
CA MET A 126 5.50 -27.62 11.23
C MET A 126 5.43 -29.15 11.41
N LYS A 127 6.48 -29.87 11.10
CA LYS A 127 6.68 -31.29 11.41
C LYS A 127 7.51 -31.42 12.68
#